data_c4742683f70e45bd0716aa92b927c734
#
_entry.id   c4742683f70e45bd0716aa92b927c734
#
_cell.length_a   1.000
_cell.length_b   1.000
_cell.length_c   1.000
_cell.angle_alpha   90.00
_cell.angle_beta   90.00
_cell.angle_gamma   90.00
#
_symmetry.space_group_name_H-M   'P 1'
#
loop_
_entity.id
_entity.type
_entity.pdbx_description
1 polymer ?
#
loop_
_entity_poly.entity_id
_entity_poly.type
_entity_poly.pdbx_seq_one_letter_code
_entity_poly.pdbx_strand_id
1 'polypeptide(L)'
;SYKFNTEVIQKIENKFNLYLDIENQESIRLENQIKLHFDNYFQWPSLESTNNTNGTCYGLKSHFGILSSGDVVPCCLDSNGYIKLGNIHESSLDKILNSKRSVDIINGFKDNKAIEELCKKCTFKHRFNEDISIY
;
A
#
# COMPACT_ATOMS: atom_id res chain seq x y z
N SER A 1 16.92 9.08 -7.33
CA SER A 1 16.31 9.79 -8.48
C SER A 1 15.64 8.77 -9.36
N TYR A 2 14.31 8.75 -9.31
CA TYR A 2 13.51 7.88 -10.18
C TYR A 2 13.63 8.40 -11.60
N LYS A 3 14.22 7.61 -12.49
CA LYS A 3 14.20 7.92 -13.92
C LYS A 3 12.83 7.54 -14.44
N PHE A 4 12.00 8.54 -14.70
CA PHE A 4 10.79 8.35 -15.50
C PHE A 4 11.17 7.74 -16.86
N ASN A 5 10.32 6.86 -17.36
CA ASN A 5 10.53 6.32 -18.71
C ASN A 5 10.18 7.41 -19.73
N THR A 6 11.21 8.13 -20.18
CA THR A 6 11.08 9.25 -21.12
C THR A 6 10.40 8.85 -22.43
N GLU A 7 10.59 7.64 -22.91
CA GLU A 7 9.93 7.14 -24.13
C GLU A 7 8.41 7.04 -23.95
N VAL A 8 7.95 6.52 -22.80
CA VAL A 8 6.52 6.42 -22.48
C VAL A 8 5.91 7.82 -22.37
N ILE A 9 6.59 8.73 -21.68
CA ILE A 9 6.15 10.12 -21.52
C ILE A 9 5.97 10.78 -22.88
N GLN A 10 7.00 10.73 -23.74
CA GLN A 10 6.96 11.32 -25.09
C GLN A 10 5.82 10.74 -25.94
N LYS A 11 5.56 9.42 -25.85
CA LYS A 11 4.43 8.80 -26.56
C LYS A 11 3.08 9.35 -26.08
N ILE A 12 2.92 9.57 -24.79
CA ILE A 12 1.69 10.14 -24.23
C ILE A 12 1.55 11.60 -24.64
N GLU A 13 2.59 12.42 -24.48
CA GLU A 13 2.60 13.83 -24.89
C GLU A 13 2.26 14.01 -26.37
N ASN A 14 2.89 13.23 -27.23
CA ASN A 14 2.62 13.24 -28.66
C ASN A 14 1.17 12.81 -29.00
N LYS A 15 0.68 11.77 -28.35
CA LYS A 15 -0.68 11.24 -28.62
C LYS A 15 -1.77 12.23 -28.23
N PHE A 16 -1.61 12.91 -27.10
CA PHE A 16 -2.62 13.80 -26.53
C PHE A 16 -2.30 15.29 -26.75
N ASN A 17 -1.23 15.59 -27.48
CA ASN A 17 -0.78 16.94 -27.79
C ASN A 17 -0.71 17.85 -26.54
N LEU A 18 -0.03 17.36 -25.50
CA LEU A 18 0.14 18.06 -24.22
C LEU A 18 1.56 17.91 -23.70
N TYR A 19 1.91 18.70 -22.69
CA TYR A 19 3.15 18.58 -21.94
C TYR A 19 2.85 18.04 -20.54
N LEU A 20 3.66 17.08 -20.06
CA LEU A 20 3.53 16.46 -18.75
C LEU A 20 4.59 17.00 -17.78
N ASP A 21 4.17 17.86 -16.87
CA ASP A 21 5.02 18.34 -15.77
C ASP A 21 4.97 17.32 -14.60
N ILE A 22 5.67 16.21 -14.75
CA ILE A 22 5.65 15.07 -13.83
C ILE A 22 6.22 15.43 -12.45
N GLU A 23 7.09 16.42 -12.38
CA GLU A 23 7.74 16.81 -11.12
C GLU A 23 6.81 17.66 -10.23
N ASN A 24 5.90 18.42 -10.84
CA ASN A 24 5.06 19.38 -10.12
C ASN A 24 3.56 19.04 -10.16
N GLN A 25 3.16 17.98 -10.86
CA GLN A 25 1.76 17.55 -10.98
C GLN A 25 1.56 16.14 -10.43
N GLU A 26 0.61 15.97 -9.50
CA GLU A 26 0.20 14.65 -9.03
C GLU A 26 -0.65 13.89 -10.05
N SER A 27 -1.40 14.62 -10.87
CA SER A 27 -2.26 14.01 -11.89
C SER A 27 -2.69 15.02 -12.95
N ILE A 28 -3.00 14.51 -14.14
CA ILE A 28 -3.57 15.28 -15.23
C ILE A 28 -4.76 14.53 -15.85
N ARG A 29 -5.81 15.27 -16.21
CA ARG A 29 -6.93 14.72 -16.95
C ARG A 29 -6.64 14.82 -18.45
N LEU A 30 -6.71 13.68 -19.13
CA LEU A 30 -6.66 13.58 -20.58
C LEU A 30 -8.08 13.60 -21.17
N GLU A 31 -8.19 13.43 -22.47
CA GLU A 31 -9.47 13.28 -23.16
C GLU A 31 -10.27 12.07 -22.66
N ASN A 32 -11.59 12.09 -22.91
CA ASN A 32 -12.48 10.93 -22.71
C ASN A 32 -12.44 10.30 -21.30
N GLN A 33 -12.37 11.11 -20.26
CA GLN A 33 -12.37 10.67 -18.85
C GLN A 33 -11.12 9.88 -18.41
N ILE A 34 -10.06 9.85 -19.22
CA ILE A 34 -8.78 9.27 -18.82
C ILE A 34 -8.08 10.25 -17.87
N LYS A 35 -7.67 9.77 -16.71
CA LYS A 35 -6.83 10.50 -15.75
C LYS A 35 -5.50 9.77 -15.64
N LEU A 36 -4.39 10.48 -15.90
CA LEU A 36 -3.07 10.03 -15.52
C LEU A 36 -2.82 10.45 -14.08
N HIS A 37 -2.31 9.53 -13.28
CA HIS A 37 -1.84 9.78 -11.93
C HIS A 37 -0.36 9.40 -11.87
N PHE A 38 0.46 10.30 -11.31
CA PHE A 38 1.88 10.09 -11.11
C PHE A 38 2.10 9.66 -9.67
N ASP A 39 2.78 8.54 -9.49
CA ASP A 39 3.04 8.01 -8.16
C ASP A 39 4.49 7.50 -8.07
N ASN A 40 4.99 7.41 -6.86
CA ASN A 40 6.32 6.89 -6.60
C ASN A 40 6.33 5.37 -6.73
N TYR A 41 7.37 4.86 -7.37
CA TYR A 41 7.63 3.42 -7.39
C TYR A 41 7.85 2.92 -5.96
N PHE A 42 7.29 1.76 -5.64
CA PHE A 42 7.61 1.02 -4.42
C PHE A 42 7.97 -0.42 -4.77
N GLN A 43 8.83 -1.00 -3.94
CA GLN A 43 9.15 -2.41 -4.04
C GLN A 43 8.08 -3.22 -3.32
N TRP A 44 7.54 -4.25 -3.98
CA TRP A 44 6.58 -5.16 -3.36
C TRP A 44 7.21 -5.80 -2.10
N PRO A 45 6.52 -5.86 -0.97
CA PRO A 45 7.10 -6.40 0.26
C PRO A 45 7.42 -7.89 0.11
N SER A 46 8.57 -8.29 0.63
CA SER A 46 9.04 -9.67 0.66
C SER A 46 9.72 -9.96 1.99
N LEU A 47 9.55 -11.19 2.51
CA LEU A 47 10.27 -11.65 3.70
C LEU A 47 11.79 -11.76 3.48
N GLU A 48 12.22 -11.84 2.22
CA GLU A 48 13.64 -11.86 1.84
C GLU A 48 14.26 -10.46 1.78
N SER A 49 13.44 -9.40 1.80
CA SER A 49 13.94 -8.02 1.79
C SER A 49 14.83 -7.77 3.01
N THR A 50 15.92 -7.04 2.80
CA THR A 50 16.83 -6.57 3.87
C THR A 50 16.29 -5.36 4.62
N ASN A 51 15.21 -4.74 4.14
CA ASN A 51 14.56 -3.65 4.85
C ASN A 51 14.07 -4.11 6.22
N ASN A 52 14.26 -3.28 7.22
CA ASN A 52 13.74 -3.51 8.56
C ASN A 52 13.47 -2.14 9.21
N THR A 53 12.27 -1.61 8.99
CA THR A 53 11.91 -0.26 9.40
C THR A 53 10.62 -0.25 10.21
N ASN A 54 10.50 0.65 11.15
CA ASN A 54 9.25 0.99 11.81
C ASN A 54 8.45 1.99 10.95
N GLY A 55 7.26 2.30 11.37
CA GLY A 55 6.40 3.25 10.71
C GLY A 55 4.93 2.92 10.92
N THR A 56 4.08 3.88 10.62
CA THR A 56 2.62 3.71 10.60
C THR A 56 2.14 3.15 9.27
N CYS A 57 0.93 2.57 9.27
CA CYS A 57 0.25 2.09 8.06
C CYS A 57 -1.25 2.09 8.28
N TYR A 58 -2.02 2.22 7.20
CA TYR A 58 -3.49 2.17 7.24
C TYR A 58 -4.08 0.76 7.07
N GLY A 59 -3.25 -0.27 6.97
CA GLY A 59 -3.71 -1.67 6.97
C GLY A 59 -4.54 -1.98 8.22
N LEU A 60 -5.66 -2.66 8.05
CA LEU A 60 -6.69 -2.94 9.07
C LEU A 60 -7.45 -1.72 9.61
N LYS A 61 -7.00 -0.49 9.34
CA LYS A 61 -7.72 0.73 9.73
C LYS A 61 -8.71 1.17 8.64
N SER A 62 -8.25 1.26 7.40
CA SER A 62 -9.05 1.71 6.25
C SER A 62 -9.35 0.61 5.25
N HIS A 63 -8.59 -0.47 5.27
CA HIS A 63 -8.72 -1.59 4.34
C HIS A 63 -8.11 -2.87 4.92
N PHE A 64 -8.50 -4.00 4.36
CA PHE A 64 -7.93 -5.34 4.54
C PHE A 64 -8.05 -6.09 3.22
N GLY A 65 -7.45 -7.26 3.11
CA GLY A 65 -7.59 -8.15 1.96
C GLY A 65 -8.26 -9.46 2.33
N ILE A 66 -8.97 -10.07 1.38
CA ILE A 66 -9.44 -11.45 1.46
C ILE A 66 -8.89 -12.17 0.24
N LEU A 67 -8.10 -13.20 0.46
CA LEU A 67 -7.53 -14.01 -0.60
C LEU A 67 -8.57 -15.00 -1.15
N SER A 68 -8.30 -15.56 -2.32
CA SER A 68 -9.21 -16.55 -2.96
C SER A 68 -9.47 -17.79 -2.10
N SER A 69 -8.57 -18.10 -1.18
CA SER A 69 -8.71 -19.16 -0.16
C SER A 69 -9.70 -18.81 0.97
N GLY A 70 -10.17 -17.56 1.04
CA GLY A 70 -10.93 -17.03 2.17
C GLY A 70 -10.07 -16.51 3.32
N ASP A 71 -8.74 -16.55 3.21
CA ASP A 71 -7.84 -16.02 4.24
C ASP A 71 -7.88 -14.50 4.27
N VAL A 72 -8.03 -13.95 5.47
CA VAL A 72 -8.04 -12.51 5.72
C VAL A 72 -6.62 -12.05 6.04
N VAL A 73 -6.17 -11.00 5.35
CA VAL A 73 -4.84 -10.40 5.47
C VAL A 73 -4.93 -8.89 5.75
N PRO A 74 -3.92 -8.25 6.36
CA PRO A 74 -4.01 -6.85 6.76
C PRO A 74 -4.07 -5.85 5.60
N CYS A 75 -3.58 -6.22 4.42
CA CYS A 75 -3.62 -5.36 3.22
C CYS A 75 -3.41 -6.16 1.95
N CYS A 76 -3.67 -5.53 0.79
CA CYS A 76 -3.51 -6.16 -0.52
C CYS A 76 -2.05 -6.49 -0.89
N LEU A 77 -1.07 -5.92 -0.21
CA LEU A 77 0.35 -6.21 -0.46
C LEU A 77 0.79 -7.55 0.14
N ASP A 78 0.00 -8.14 1.03
CA ASP A 78 0.21 -9.50 1.53
C ASP A 78 -0.52 -10.54 0.66
N SER A 79 -0.18 -10.56 -0.61
CA SER A 79 -0.82 -11.46 -1.59
C SER A 79 -0.55 -12.95 -1.35
N ASN A 80 0.48 -13.27 -0.58
CA ASN A 80 0.85 -14.63 -0.23
C ASN A 80 0.24 -15.11 1.10
N GLY A 81 -0.43 -14.23 1.86
CA GLY A 81 -1.06 -14.58 3.12
C GLY A 81 -0.08 -14.87 4.26
N TYR A 82 1.09 -14.23 4.27
CA TYR A 82 2.05 -14.39 5.37
C TYR A 82 1.48 -13.95 6.72
N ILE A 83 0.60 -12.95 6.70
CA ILE A 83 -0.08 -12.44 7.90
C ILE A 83 -1.54 -12.88 7.86
N LYS A 84 -1.78 -14.19 7.91
CA LYS A 84 -3.12 -14.74 7.98
C LYS A 84 -3.75 -14.41 9.34
N LEU A 85 -4.83 -13.62 9.32
CA LEU A 85 -5.58 -13.20 10.51
C LEU A 85 -6.68 -14.19 10.88
N GLY A 86 -7.19 -14.93 9.92
CA GLY A 86 -8.23 -15.93 10.01
C GLY A 86 -8.79 -16.27 8.64
N ASN A 87 -9.85 -17.07 8.59
CA ASN A 87 -10.50 -17.45 7.35
C ASN A 87 -12.01 -17.22 7.45
N ILE A 88 -12.62 -16.60 6.43
CA ILE A 88 -14.06 -16.26 6.41
C ILE A 88 -14.97 -17.48 6.35
N HIS A 89 -14.46 -18.66 5.96
CA HIS A 89 -15.20 -19.90 5.98
C HIS A 89 -15.22 -20.55 7.38
N GLU A 90 -14.34 -20.11 8.30
CA GLU A 90 -14.19 -20.68 9.66
C GLU A 90 -14.73 -19.75 10.73
N SER A 91 -14.70 -18.43 10.50
CA SER A 91 -15.10 -17.42 11.47
C SER A 91 -15.71 -16.20 10.79
N SER A 92 -16.58 -15.48 11.50
CA SER A 92 -17.11 -14.21 11.01
C SER A 92 -15.98 -13.19 10.84
N LEU A 93 -16.12 -12.32 9.83
CA LEU A 93 -15.16 -11.25 9.55
C LEU A 93 -14.95 -10.34 10.77
N ASP A 94 -16.03 -10.02 11.48
CA ASP A 94 -15.98 -9.22 12.72
C ASP A 94 -15.08 -9.86 13.78
N LYS A 95 -15.21 -11.16 14.00
CA LYS A 95 -14.35 -11.91 14.95
C LYS A 95 -12.89 -11.89 14.51
N ILE A 96 -12.62 -12.01 13.21
CA ILE A 96 -11.25 -11.99 12.66
C ILE A 96 -10.63 -10.61 12.85
N LEU A 97 -11.34 -9.55 12.48
CA LEU A 97 -10.84 -8.16 12.57
C LEU A 97 -10.66 -7.69 14.01
N ASN A 98 -11.45 -8.24 14.96
CA ASN A 98 -11.30 -7.96 16.39
C ASN A 98 -10.42 -8.98 17.12
N SER A 99 -9.75 -9.88 16.42
CA SER A 99 -8.80 -10.80 17.03
C SER A 99 -7.63 -10.08 17.69
N LYS A 100 -7.01 -10.72 18.68
CA LYS A 100 -5.84 -10.14 19.36
C LYS A 100 -4.75 -9.73 18.36
N ARG A 101 -4.45 -10.56 17.35
CA ARG A 101 -3.44 -10.26 16.33
C ARG A 101 -3.79 -9.02 15.52
N SER A 102 -5.04 -8.91 15.07
CA SER A 102 -5.51 -7.73 14.32
C SER A 102 -5.41 -6.45 15.15
N VAL A 103 -5.84 -6.51 16.41
CA VAL A 103 -5.77 -5.37 17.34
C VAL A 103 -4.33 -4.98 17.65
N ASP A 104 -3.44 -5.97 17.87
CA ASP A 104 -2.02 -5.71 18.13
C ASP A 104 -1.36 -4.99 16.92
N ILE A 105 -1.68 -5.41 15.67
CA ILE A 105 -1.19 -4.74 14.46
C ILE A 105 -1.65 -3.28 14.40
N ILE A 106 -2.94 -3.03 14.63
CA ILE A 106 -3.52 -1.68 14.62
C ILE A 106 -2.85 -0.79 15.68
N ASN A 107 -2.68 -1.30 16.90
CA ASN A 107 -2.05 -0.57 17.98
C ASN A 107 -0.56 -0.32 17.69
N GLY A 108 0.14 -1.31 17.15
CA GLY A 108 1.51 -1.12 16.70
C GLY A 108 1.63 0.04 15.71
N PHE A 109 0.76 0.12 14.71
CA PHE A 109 0.79 1.23 13.76
C PHE A 109 0.42 2.58 14.38
N LYS A 110 -0.47 2.64 15.38
CA LYS A 110 -0.73 3.87 16.16
C LYS A 110 0.52 4.35 16.88
N ASP A 111 1.33 3.42 17.38
CA ASP A 111 2.57 3.69 18.08
C ASP A 111 3.78 3.82 17.11
N ASN A 112 3.52 4.04 15.83
CA ASN A 112 4.55 4.13 14.77
C ASN A 112 5.48 2.91 14.70
N LYS A 113 4.94 1.73 15.00
CA LYS A 113 5.68 0.48 15.11
C LYS A 113 5.05 -0.63 14.27
N ALA A 114 5.76 -1.10 13.26
CA ALA A 114 5.38 -2.30 12.53
C ALA A 114 5.73 -3.55 13.37
N ILE A 115 4.73 -4.37 13.73
CA ILE A 115 4.95 -5.56 14.55
C ILE A 115 5.16 -6.83 13.73
N GLU A 116 4.54 -6.95 12.57
CA GLU A 116 4.67 -8.10 11.68
C GLU A 116 5.93 -8.00 10.80
N GLU A 117 6.61 -9.13 10.56
CA GLU A 117 7.86 -9.15 9.80
C GLU A 117 7.70 -8.60 8.38
N LEU A 118 6.64 -8.99 7.67
CA LEU A 118 6.37 -8.46 6.34
C LEU A 118 6.15 -6.94 6.37
N CYS A 119 5.47 -6.44 7.41
CA CYS A 119 5.25 -5.00 7.60
C CYS A 119 6.53 -4.24 7.89
N LYS A 120 7.47 -4.81 8.65
CA LYS A 120 8.79 -4.22 8.88
C LYS A 120 9.58 -4.09 7.57
N LYS A 121 9.44 -5.05 6.66
CA LYS A 121 10.13 -5.12 5.38
C LYS A 121 9.45 -4.31 4.27
N CYS A 122 8.21 -3.87 4.48
CA CYS A 122 7.43 -3.10 3.52
C CYS A 122 7.87 -1.63 3.49
N THR A 123 8.28 -1.13 2.32
CA THR A 123 8.63 0.28 2.12
C THR A 123 7.43 1.16 1.81
N PHE A 124 6.29 0.58 1.44
CA PHE A 124 5.07 1.32 1.10
C PHE A 124 4.57 2.21 2.25
N LYS A 125 4.79 1.80 3.50
CA LYS A 125 4.41 2.57 4.70
C LYS A 125 5.14 3.91 4.83
N HIS A 126 6.28 4.11 4.15
CA HIS A 126 7.00 5.39 4.18
C HIS A 126 6.16 6.55 3.63
N ARG A 127 5.16 6.26 2.79
CA ARG A 127 4.20 7.24 2.27
C ARG A 127 3.31 7.86 3.34
N PHE A 128 3.15 7.18 4.48
CA PHE A 128 2.28 7.62 5.57
C PHE A 128 3.04 8.35 6.69
N ASN A 129 4.37 8.42 6.62
CA ASN A 129 5.17 9.06 7.67
C ASN A 129 5.06 10.60 7.65
N GLU A 130 4.59 11.20 6.56
CA GLU A 130 4.37 12.64 6.42
C GLU A 130 2.99 13.07 6.95
N ASP A 131 2.06 12.13 7.16
CA ASP A 131 0.67 12.37 7.55
C ASP A 131 0.40 12.20 9.06
N ILE A 132 1.41 12.29 9.92
CA ILE A 132 1.26 12.12 11.39
C ILE A 132 0.29 13.13 12.03
N SER A 133 -0.17 14.13 11.29
CA SER A 133 -1.09 15.18 11.79
C SER A 133 -2.58 14.80 11.77
N ILE A 134 -2.97 13.57 11.39
CA ILE A 134 -4.38 13.18 11.17
C ILE A 134 -4.86 12.10 12.19
N TYR A 135 -4.18 11.95 13.33
CA TYR A 135 -4.66 11.06 14.40
C TYR A 135 -5.18 11.81 15.60
#